data_684791bf02e0b7d0542c50cae41d58e9
#
_entry.id   684791bf02e0b7d0542c50cae41d58e9
#
_cell.length_a   1.000
_cell.length_b   1.000
_cell.length_c   1.000
_cell.angle_alpha   90.00
_cell.angle_beta   90.00
_cell.angle_gamma   90.00
#
_symmetry.space_group_name_H-M   'P 1'
#
loop_
_entity.id
_entity.type
_entity.pdbx_description
1 polymer ?
#
loop_
_entity_poly.entity_id
_entity_poly.type
_entity_poly.pdbx_seq_one_letter_code
_entity_poly.pdbx_strand_id
1 'polypeptide(L)'
;MADQQTVEFKQMASRCCGLDVHKKEIVATVEGEGISKETRSFSSTTRSLTDLKDWLLALGITHVAMESTGVYWKPVMNILEPGGFTILIVNARHIKYVPGHKTDKKDSAWICKLLRAGLLKGSFVPDQSQRDLRDLTRYRRKQVQNLAAEHNRLIRIFEDANLKLSSVFSDVTGKTCTAVIDNAINGNTDPEFLASLCTHWRLKSTQEEIALAVEGKFREHHKFMLQAIRRSMENLTAEIKELDEEITRRMKPFEEEIARLCQIPGISKTSAKDLLAEIGVDMEVFPNAAHLASWAGVSPGNNESAGKKSSHTNHGNKQTKAVITECAWAASRTKNTFFAQRYKRLAARRGEKRALMALAHEILKVVYHVLKEKCDYVELGVNYIDDRRKASQIKYHKEALKNLGVDLPESPSV
;
A
#
# COMPACT_ATOMS: atom_id res chain seq x y z
N MET A 1 3.22 -48.28 27.64
CA MET A 1 4.10 -47.46 26.79
C MET A 1 3.28 -47.17 25.52
N ALA A 2 2.79 -45.95 25.37
CA ALA A 2 2.02 -45.57 24.20
C ALA A 2 2.98 -45.32 23.03
N ASP A 3 2.77 -46.07 21.96
CA ASP A 3 3.48 -45.90 20.68
C ASP A 3 3.29 -44.46 20.18
N GLN A 4 4.36 -43.69 20.20
CA GLN A 4 4.39 -42.40 19.53
C GLN A 4 4.43 -42.68 18.02
N GLN A 5 3.29 -42.69 17.37
CA GLN A 5 3.21 -42.65 15.93
C GLN A 5 3.87 -41.34 15.45
N THR A 6 5.10 -41.44 14.98
CA THR A 6 5.79 -40.40 14.25
C THR A 6 5.07 -40.23 12.93
N VAL A 7 4.30 -39.14 12.77
CA VAL A 7 3.69 -38.78 11.51
C VAL A 7 4.82 -38.28 10.59
N GLU A 8 5.21 -39.08 9.60
CA GLU A 8 6.15 -38.71 8.56
C GLU A 8 5.40 -37.83 7.52
N PHE A 9 5.74 -36.54 7.50
CA PHE A 9 5.28 -35.65 6.42
C PHE A 9 6.08 -35.91 5.16
N LYS A 10 5.40 -35.89 4.00
CA LYS A 10 6.04 -35.98 2.68
C LYS A 10 7.05 -34.82 2.55
N GLN A 11 8.32 -35.15 2.32
CA GLN A 11 9.38 -34.16 2.18
C GLN A 11 9.21 -33.42 0.85
N MET A 12 9.09 -32.09 0.89
CA MET A 12 8.94 -31.22 -0.27
C MET A 12 10.28 -30.63 -0.74
N ALA A 13 11.24 -30.46 0.16
CA ALA A 13 12.59 -29.98 -0.13
C ALA A 13 13.65 -31.01 0.33
N SER A 14 14.54 -31.41 -0.58
CA SER A 14 15.57 -32.40 -0.28
C SER A 14 16.63 -31.89 0.67
N ARG A 15 17.09 -30.64 0.53
CA ARG A 15 18.07 -29.97 1.38
C ARG A 15 17.63 -28.56 1.68
N CYS A 16 17.51 -28.21 2.94
CA CYS A 16 16.95 -26.92 3.34
C CYS A 16 17.68 -26.34 4.57
N CYS A 17 17.52 -25.02 4.71
CA CYS A 17 18.02 -24.25 5.83
C CYS A 17 16.90 -23.39 6.44
N GLY A 18 16.77 -23.44 7.77
CA GLY A 18 15.97 -22.51 8.56
C GLY A 18 16.86 -21.47 9.22
N LEU A 19 16.51 -20.21 9.09
CA LEU A 19 17.24 -19.09 9.68
C LEU A 19 16.37 -18.40 10.74
N ASP A 20 16.93 -18.25 11.94
CA ASP A 20 16.42 -17.33 12.94
C ASP A 20 17.28 -16.05 12.91
N VAL A 21 16.65 -14.92 12.57
CA VAL A 21 17.34 -13.68 12.22
C VAL A 21 17.13 -12.63 13.29
N HIS A 22 18.23 -12.28 13.98
CA HIS A 22 18.29 -11.19 14.96
C HIS A 22 19.18 -10.04 14.49
N LYS A 23 19.17 -8.94 15.25
CA LYS A 23 19.95 -7.73 14.94
C LYS A 23 21.46 -7.98 14.82
N LYS A 24 22.02 -8.86 15.67
CA LYS A 24 23.47 -9.08 15.76
C LYS A 24 23.90 -10.49 15.32
N GLU A 25 22.99 -11.43 15.34
CA GLU A 25 23.25 -12.84 15.15
C GLU A 25 22.19 -13.47 14.25
N ILE A 26 22.60 -14.39 13.42
CA ILE A 26 21.77 -15.26 12.62
C ILE A 26 22.09 -16.71 12.99
N VAL A 27 21.10 -17.44 13.48
CA VAL A 27 21.21 -18.86 13.76
C VAL A 27 20.68 -19.64 12.56
N ALA A 28 21.53 -20.43 11.93
CA ALA A 28 21.21 -21.24 10.75
C ALA A 28 21.22 -22.73 11.10
N THR A 29 20.14 -23.42 10.83
CA THR A 29 20.04 -24.89 10.93
C THR A 29 19.80 -25.45 9.54
N VAL A 30 20.66 -26.40 9.13
CA VAL A 30 20.54 -27.17 7.89
C VAL A 30 20.10 -28.60 8.16
N GLU A 31 19.32 -29.15 7.25
CA GLU A 31 18.86 -30.56 7.32
C GLU A 31 18.47 -31.03 5.91
N GLY A 32 18.77 -32.29 5.56
CA GLY A 32 18.35 -32.82 4.26
C GLY A 32 19.00 -34.13 3.89
N GLU A 33 18.78 -34.61 2.67
CA GLU A 33 19.34 -35.87 2.17
C GLU A 33 20.85 -35.79 2.03
N GLY A 34 21.53 -36.76 2.62
CA GLY A 34 22.99 -36.88 2.59
C GLY A 34 23.75 -35.81 3.39
N ILE A 35 23.06 -35.03 4.21
CA ILE A 35 23.67 -34.10 5.16
C ILE A 35 23.15 -34.35 6.56
N SER A 36 24.03 -34.35 7.56
CA SER A 36 23.63 -34.39 8.96
C SER A 36 23.05 -33.05 9.38
N LYS A 37 22.08 -33.09 10.31
CA LYS A 37 21.54 -31.86 10.89
C LYS A 37 22.65 -31.12 11.63
N GLU A 38 22.87 -29.88 11.22
CA GLU A 38 23.90 -29.01 11.80
C GLU A 38 23.30 -27.61 12.06
N THR A 39 23.72 -26.97 13.18
CA THR A 39 23.32 -25.60 13.52
C THR A 39 24.58 -24.78 13.75
N ARG A 40 24.68 -23.66 13.06
CA ARG A 40 25.76 -22.65 13.20
C ARG A 40 25.21 -21.27 13.47
N SER A 41 25.99 -20.47 14.20
CA SER A 41 25.71 -19.05 14.42
C SER A 41 26.64 -18.19 13.58
N PHE A 42 26.08 -17.14 12.99
CA PHE A 42 26.79 -16.15 12.15
C PHE A 42 26.49 -14.76 12.67
N SER A 43 27.46 -13.86 12.59
CA SER A 43 27.19 -12.44 12.86
C SER A 43 26.43 -11.79 11.69
N SER A 44 25.75 -10.66 11.96
CA SER A 44 25.05 -9.91 10.91
C SER A 44 25.95 -9.06 10.01
N THR A 45 27.30 -9.23 10.07
CA THR A 45 28.25 -8.54 9.23
C THR A 45 28.28 -9.14 7.83
N THR A 46 28.57 -8.31 6.81
CA THR A 46 28.61 -8.77 5.41
C THR A 46 29.50 -9.97 5.20
N ARG A 47 30.72 -9.97 5.78
CA ARG A 47 31.66 -11.11 5.70
C ARG A 47 31.03 -12.39 6.23
N SER A 48 30.46 -12.36 7.43
CA SER A 48 29.86 -13.54 8.06
C SER A 48 28.60 -14.01 7.33
N LEU A 49 27.81 -13.11 6.72
CA LEU A 49 26.69 -13.48 5.86
C LEU A 49 27.17 -14.08 4.52
N THR A 50 28.33 -13.67 4.01
CA THR A 50 28.97 -14.30 2.85
C THR A 50 29.45 -15.70 3.21
N ASP A 51 30.07 -15.87 4.38
CA ASP A 51 30.47 -17.20 4.91
C ASP A 51 29.25 -18.11 5.06
N LEU A 52 28.11 -17.59 5.55
CA LEU A 52 26.84 -18.31 5.59
C LEU A 52 26.41 -18.78 4.19
N LYS A 53 26.40 -17.87 3.20
CA LYS A 53 26.04 -18.19 1.81
C LYS A 53 26.92 -19.32 1.27
N ASP A 54 28.24 -19.17 1.41
CA ASP A 54 29.20 -20.13 0.89
C ASP A 54 29.09 -21.50 1.59
N TRP A 55 28.83 -21.54 2.89
CA TRP A 55 28.54 -22.76 3.63
C TRP A 55 27.26 -23.44 3.11
N LEU A 56 26.17 -22.68 2.84
CA LEU A 56 24.94 -23.24 2.30
C LEU A 56 25.14 -23.81 0.89
N LEU A 57 25.93 -23.12 0.03
CA LEU A 57 26.26 -23.59 -1.32
C LEU A 57 27.09 -24.88 -1.27
N ALA A 58 28.10 -24.94 -0.40
CA ALA A 58 28.95 -26.12 -0.23
C ALA A 58 28.14 -27.37 0.22
N LEU A 59 27.06 -27.19 0.98
CA LEU A 59 26.16 -28.28 1.38
C LEU A 59 25.07 -28.59 0.35
N GLY A 60 25.02 -27.85 -0.78
CA GLY A 60 24.01 -28.02 -1.80
C GLY A 60 22.59 -27.71 -1.31
N ILE A 61 22.44 -26.74 -0.40
CA ILE A 61 21.14 -26.25 0.06
C ILE A 61 20.40 -25.61 -1.09
N THR A 62 19.12 -25.92 -1.27
CA THR A 62 18.27 -25.38 -2.35
C THR A 62 17.22 -24.41 -1.80
N HIS A 63 16.73 -24.65 -0.60
CA HIS A 63 15.65 -23.86 0.00
C HIS A 63 16.07 -23.26 1.33
N VAL A 64 15.77 -21.98 1.52
CA VAL A 64 16.05 -21.24 2.76
C VAL A 64 14.77 -20.60 3.25
N ALA A 65 14.45 -20.71 4.53
CA ALA A 65 13.33 -19.98 5.12
C ALA A 65 13.78 -19.14 6.30
N MET A 66 13.21 -17.92 6.42
CA MET A 66 13.46 -17.04 7.56
C MET A 66 12.20 -16.27 7.95
N GLU A 67 12.14 -15.86 9.22
CA GLU A 67 11.03 -15.03 9.70
C GLU A 67 11.18 -13.57 9.26
N SER A 68 10.05 -12.91 8.92
CA SER A 68 9.99 -11.49 8.52
C SER A 68 10.07 -10.54 9.71
N THR A 69 11.00 -10.75 10.65
CA THR A 69 11.13 -9.92 11.86
C THR A 69 11.79 -8.58 11.55
N GLY A 70 11.04 -7.50 11.69
CA GLY A 70 11.51 -6.12 11.48
C GLY A 70 12.15 -5.91 10.11
N VAL A 71 13.38 -5.34 10.10
CA VAL A 71 14.18 -5.08 8.89
C VAL A 71 15.39 -6.00 8.75
N TYR A 72 15.65 -6.85 9.74
CA TYR A 72 16.90 -7.61 9.86
C TYR A 72 17.04 -8.73 8.82
N TRP A 73 15.92 -9.22 8.27
CA TRP A 73 15.93 -10.20 7.18
C TRP A 73 16.44 -9.62 5.83
N LYS A 74 16.33 -8.28 5.62
CA LYS A 74 16.73 -7.65 4.35
C LYS A 74 18.21 -7.85 4.00
N PRO A 75 19.19 -7.59 4.89
CA PRO A 75 20.60 -7.85 4.59
C PRO A 75 20.90 -9.32 4.28
N VAL A 76 20.26 -10.24 5.00
CA VAL A 76 20.39 -11.69 4.77
C VAL A 76 19.87 -12.05 3.39
N MET A 77 18.65 -11.57 3.04
CA MET A 77 18.05 -11.77 1.71
C MET A 77 18.96 -11.24 0.60
N ASN A 78 19.48 -10.01 0.73
CA ASN A 78 20.32 -9.37 -0.29
C ASN A 78 21.63 -10.15 -0.57
N ILE A 79 22.17 -10.84 0.43
CA ILE A 79 23.40 -11.63 0.27
C ILE A 79 23.12 -13.05 -0.23
N LEU A 80 21.99 -13.64 0.18
CA LEU A 80 21.64 -14.99 -0.21
C LEU A 80 20.98 -15.06 -1.62
N GLU A 81 20.21 -14.04 -2.01
CA GLU A 81 19.46 -14.02 -3.29
C GLU A 81 20.36 -14.31 -4.52
N PRO A 82 21.57 -13.73 -4.67
CA PRO A 82 22.48 -14.06 -5.78
C PRO A 82 22.98 -15.51 -5.77
N GLY A 83 22.82 -16.25 -4.67
CA GLY A 83 23.21 -17.66 -4.55
C GLY A 83 22.25 -18.66 -5.23
N GLY A 84 21.13 -18.20 -5.79
CA GLY A 84 20.17 -19.05 -6.49
C GLY A 84 19.28 -19.90 -5.57
N PHE A 85 19.23 -19.61 -4.29
CA PHE A 85 18.34 -20.29 -3.34
C PHE A 85 16.87 -19.92 -3.55
N THR A 86 15.97 -20.87 -3.36
CA THR A 86 14.55 -20.58 -3.15
C THR A 86 14.35 -20.05 -1.73
N ILE A 87 14.18 -18.73 -1.58
CA ILE A 87 14.11 -18.08 -0.26
C ILE A 87 12.66 -17.77 0.11
N LEU A 88 12.19 -18.31 1.24
CA LEU A 88 10.87 -18.06 1.81
C LEU A 88 10.98 -17.12 3.01
N ILE A 89 10.41 -15.92 2.87
CA ILE A 89 10.20 -15.00 4.00
C ILE A 89 8.84 -15.31 4.60
N VAL A 90 8.82 -15.78 5.85
CA VAL A 90 7.61 -16.29 6.49
C VAL A 90 7.12 -15.33 7.57
N ASN A 91 5.80 -15.12 7.64
CA ASN A 91 5.22 -14.29 8.69
C ASN A 91 5.27 -15.02 10.03
N ALA A 92 5.76 -14.35 11.08
CA ALA A 92 5.82 -14.84 12.46
C ALA A 92 4.52 -15.47 12.96
N ARG A 93 3.37 -14.94 12.55
CA ARG A 93 2.06 -15.47 12.94
C ARG A 93 1.84 -16.88 12.41
N HIS A 94 2.29 -17.22 11.21
CA HIS A 94 2.13 -18.55 10.65
C HIS A 94 2.98 -19.57 11.40
N ILE A 95 4.19 -19.20 11.83
CA ILE A 95 5.07 -20.08 12.59
C ILE A 95 4.51 -20.34 14.00
N LYS A 96 3.90 -19.34 14.64
CA LYS A 96 3.34 -19.43 16.00
C LYS A 96 2.11 -20.34 16.15
N TYR A 97 1.37 -20.58 15.07
CA TYR A 97 0.18 -21.44 15.11
C TYR A 97 0.52 -22.93 15.10
N VAL A 98 1.79 -23.31 14.88
CA VAL A 98 2.24 -24.70 14.95
C VAL A 98 2.81 -24.95 16.34
N PRO A 99 2.24 -25.86 17.17
CA PRO A 99 2.72 -26.12 18.54
C PRO A 99 4.17 -26.57 18.57
N GLY A 100 5.01 -25.95 19.41
CA GLY A 100 6.42 -26.32 19.59
C GLY A 100 7.10 -25.50 20.69
N HIS A 101 8.27 -25.95 21.17
CA HIS A 101 9.01 -25.32 22.27
C HIS A 101 9.89 -24.14 21.80
N LYS A 102 9.85 -23.04 22.55
CA LYS A 102 10.59 -21.78 22.28
C LYS A 102 12.01 -21.82 22.86
N THR A 103 13.02 -21.77 21.98
CA THR A 103 14.38 -21.26 22.25
C THR A 103 15.04 -20.96 20.91
N ASP A 104 15.90 -19.91 20.79
CA ASP A 104 16.47 -19.43 19.53
C ASP A 104 17.14 -20.51 18.67
N LYS A 105 17.90 -21.44 19.29
CA LYS A 105 18.44 -22.61 18.59
C LYS A 105 17.38 -23.61 18.12
N LYS A 106 16.23 -23.63 18.78
CA LYS A 106 15.10 -24.47 18.39
C LYS A 106 14.25 -23.80 17.34
N ASP A 107 14.27 -22.45 17.26
CA ASP A 107 13.47 -21.68 16.29
C ASP A 107 14.01 -21.85 14.87
N SER A 108 15.34 -21.77 14.63
CA SER A 108 15.94 -22.08 13.32
C SER A 108 15.72 -23.52 12.89
N ALA A 109 15.90 -24.47 13.81
CA ALA A 109 15.65 -25.90 13.57
C ALA A 109 14.17 -26.19 13.29
N TRP A 110 13.26 -25.46 13.95
CA TRP A 110 11.83 -25.57 13.73
C TRP A 110 11.42 -25.03 12.37
N ILE A 111 11.93 -23.85 12.00
CA ILE A 111 11.73 -23.28 10.66
C ILE A 111 12.24 -24.23 9.59
N CYS A 112 13.43 -24.82 9.77
CA CYS A 112 13.99 -25.82 8.85
C CYS A 112 13.07 -27.04 8.69
N LYS A 113 12.59 -27.61 9.81
CA LYS A 113 11.67 -28.75 9.80
C LYS A 113 10.36 -28.45 9.10
N LEU A 114 9.76 -27.28 9.36
CA LEU A 114 8.53 -26.84 8.70
C LEU A 114 8.72 -26.60 7.20
N LEU A 115 9.88 -26.01 6.81
CA LEU A 115 10.25 -25.82 5.40
C LEU A 115 10.36 -27.15 4.68
N ARG A 116 11.06 -28.12 5.27
CA ARG A 116 11.25 -29.45 4.70
C ARG A 116 9.93 -30.21 4.53
N ALA A 117 8.98 -30.02 5.45
CA ALA A 117 7.65 -30.61 5.39
C ALA A 117 6.68 -29.85 4.44
N GLY A 118 7.10 -28.73 3.80
CA GLY A 118 6.24 -27.94 2.93
C GLY A 118 5.11 -27.18 3.65
N LEU A 119 5.24 -27.00 4.97
CA LEU A 119 4.21 -26.36 5.80
C LEU A 119 4.36 -24.82 5.89
N LEU A 120 5.43 -24.26 5.32
CA LEU A 120 5.64 -22.82 5.32
C LEU A 120 5.06 -22.18 4.06
N LYS A 121 4.30 -21.11 4.27
CA LYS A 121 3.82 -20.25 3.18
C LYS A 121 4.65 -18.98 3.15
N GLY A 122 5.43 -18.80 2.10
CA GLY A 122 6.21 -17.57 1.88
C GLY A 122 5.34 -16.35 1.65
N SER A 123 5.79 -15.21 2.16
CA SER A 123 5.26 -13.90 1.79
C SER A 123 5.81 -13.48 0.42
N PHE A 124 5.03 -12.71 -0.34
CA PHE A 124 5.54 -12.12 -1.57
C PHE A 124 6.65 -11.10 -1.26
N VAL A 125 7.86 -11.42 -1.69
CA VAL A 125 9.02 -10.54 -1.64
C VAL A 125 9.52 -10.38 -3.06
N PRO A 126 9.47 -9.17 -3.64
CA PRO A 126 9.94 -8.93 -4.99
C PRO A 126 11.47 -8.89 -5.05
N ASP A 127 12.00 -8.82 -6.28
CA ASP A 127 13.41 -8.66 -6.55
C ASP A 127 14.00 -7.37 -5.94
N GLN A 128 15.32 -7.24 -5.97
CA GLN A 128 16.05 -6.10 -5.41
C GLN A 128 15.59 -4.77 -6.02
N SER A 129 15.41 -4.70 -7.32
CA SER A 129 15.06 -3.45 -8.02
C SER A 129 13.68 -2.94 -7.61
N GLN A 130 12.72 -3.84 -7.47
CA GLN A 130 11.39 -3.51 -6.99
C GLN A 130 11.38 -3.20 -5.48
N ARG A 131 12.24 -3.85 -4.67
CA ARG A 131 12.40 -3.47 -3.25
C ARG A 131 12.90 -2.05 -3.10
N ASP A 132 13.87 -1.64 -3.93
CA ASP A 132 14.39 -0.28 -3.95
C ASP A 132 13.31 0.74 -4.34
N LEU A 133 12.50 0.43 -5.35
CA LEU A 133 11.34 1.26 -5.73
C LEU A 133 10.30 1.37 -4.60
N ARG A 134 10.02 0.29 -3.89
CA ARG A 134 9.16 0.32 -2.69
C ARG A 134 9.70 1.27 -1.62
N ASP A 135 11.00 1.22 -1.35
CA ASP A 135 11.61 2.07 -0.32
C ASP A 135 11.53 3.55 -0.74
N LEU A 136 11.79 3.88 -2.02
CA LEU A 136 11.67 5.25 -2.56
C LEU A 136 10.22 5.77 -2.50
N THR A 137 9.23 5.02 -3.00
CA THR A 137 7.83 5.45 -3.01
C THR A 137 7.26 5.60 -1.61
N ARG A 138 7.62 4.71 -0.68
CA ARG A 138 7.23 4.78 0.73
C ARG A 138 7.87 5.98 1.43
N TYR A 139 9.15 6.25 1.18
CA TYR A 139 9.85 7.39 1.74
C TYR A 139 9.24 8.70 1.21
N ARG A 140 9.04 8.80 -0.11
CA ARG A 140 8.33 9.93 -0.72
C ARG A 140 6.97 10.20 -0.06
N ARG A 141 6.16 9.15 0.11
CA ARG A 141 4.85 9.26 0.77
C ARG A 141 4.99 9.78 2.20
N LYS A 142 6.03 9.35 2.92
CA LYS A 142 6.31 9.87 4.26
C LYS A 142 6.67 11.35 4.24
N GLN A 143 7.45 11.80 3.26
CA GLN A 143 7.79 13.22 3.12
C GLN A 143 6.56 14.09 2.79
N VAL A 144 5.67 13.60 1.94
CA VAL A 144 4.37 14.28 1.68
C VAL A 144 3.54 14.41 2.97
N GLN A 145 3.51 13.37 3.82
CA GLN A 145 2.86 13.45 5.13
C GLN A 145 3.55 14.44 6.07
N ASN A 146 4.87 14.50 6.07
CA ASN A 146 5.64 15.46 6.85
C ASN A 146 5.35 16.89 6.39
N LEU A 147 5.29 17.14 5.08
CA LEU A 147 4.92 18.44 4.51
C LEU A 147 3.50 18.86 4.93
N ALA A 148 2.54 17.94 4.88
CA ALA A 148 1.18 18.21 5.38
C ALA A 148 1.14 18.50 6.89
N ALA A 149 2.02 17.87 7.67
CA ALA A 149 2.16 18.17 9.09
C ALA A 149 2.73 19.58 9.33
N GLU A 150 3.69 20.02 8.50
CA GLU A 150 4.22 21.40 8.56
C GLU A 150 3.16 22.43 8.17
N HIS A 151 2.32 22.16 7.16
CA HIS A 151 1.17 23.01 6.83
C HIS A 151 0.23 23.17 8.03
N ASN A 152 -0.07 22.09 8.74
CA ASN A 152 -0.90 22.16 9.94
C ASN A 152 -0.22 22.94 11.09
N ARG A 153 1.12 22.89 11.22
CA ARG A 153 1.87 23.70 12.17
C ARG A 153 1.81 25.18 11.81
N LEU A 154 1.95 25.50 10.53
CA LEU A 154 1.81 26.86 10.01
C LEU A 154 0.46 27.47 10.40
N ILE A 155 -0.63 26.74 10.17
CA ILE A 155 -1.98 27.20 10.53
C ILE A 155 -2.09 27.42 12.06
N ARG A 156 -1.52 26.53 12.88
CA ARG A 156 -1.54 26.70 14.34
C ARG A 156 -0.81 27.95 14.81
N ILE A 157 0.30 28.33 14.17
CA ILE A 157 1.02 29.57 14.51
C ILE A 157 0.19 30.79 14.11
N PHE A 158 -0.54 30.74 12.98
CA PHE A 158 -1.47 31.80 12.63
C PHE A 158 -2.59 31.94 13.66
N GLU A 159 -3.18 30.84 14.09
CA GLU A 159 -4.22 30.86 15.13
C GLU A 159 -3.70 31.40 16.46
N ASP A 160 -2.46 31.05 16.88
CA ASP A 160 -1.83 31.61 18.08
C ASP A 160 -1.57 33.14 18.00
N ALA A 161 -1.25 33.62 16.79
CA ALA A 161 -1.11 35.06 16.51
C ALA A 161 -2.45 35.78 16.32
N ASN A 162 -3.58 35.06 16.39
CA ASN A 162 -4.93 35.50 16.03
C ASN A 162 -5.06 36.01 14.59
N LEU A 163 -4.27 35.43 13.67
CA LEU A 163 -4.38 35.65 12.22
C LEU A 163 -5.34 34.62 11.62
N LYS A 164 -6.50 35.05 11.12
CA LYS A 164 -7.54 34.17 10.62
C LYS A 164 -7.41 33.89 9.12
N LEU A 165 -6.19 33.66 8.64
CA LEU A 165 -5.88 33.49 7.22
C LEU A 165 -6.66 32.34 6.58
N SER A 166 -6.92 31.25 7.30
CA SER A 166 -7.71 30.12 6.82
C SER A 166 -9.20 30.43 6.59
N SER A 167 -9.72 31.54 7.13
CA SER A 167 -11.11 31.97 6.91
C SER A 167 -11.28 32.70 5.56
N VAL A 168 -10.24 33.34 5.07
CA VAL A 168 -10.25 34.16 3.84
C VAL A 168 -9.50 33.52 2.67
N PHE A 169 -8.51 32.66 2.97
CA PHE A 169 -7.74 31.92 1.95
C PHE A 169 -8.05 30.43 2.01
N SER A 170 -8.45 29.86 0.87
CA SER A 170 -8.61 28.41 0.75
C SER A 170 -7.27 27.65 0.78
N ASP A 171 -6.17 28.33 0.43
CA ASP A 171 -4.81 27.81 0.49
C ASP A 171 -3.89 28.85 1.18
N VAL A 172 -3.55 28.57 2.43
CA VAL A 172 -2.64 29.41 3.24
C VAL A 172 -1.17 29.35 2.79
N THR A 173 -0.85 28.49 1.85
CA THR A 173 0.49 28.38 1.23
C THR A 173 0.54 28.95 -0.18
N GLY A 174 -0.58 29.42 -0.69
CA GLY A 174 -0.70 30.07 -1.99
C GLY A 174 0.08 31.40 -2.05
N LYS A 175 0.43 31.83 -3.27
CA LYS A 175 1.26 33.03 -3.51
C LYS A 175 0.80 34.28 -2.75
N THR A 176 -0.50 34.52 -2.72
CA THR A 176 -1.09 35.70 -2.06
C THR A 176 -0.89 35.64 -0.55
N CYS A 177 -1.21 34.52 0.07
CA CYS A 177 -1.03 34.33 1.51
C CYS A 177 0.46 34.35 1.88
N THR A 178 1.32 33.78 1.06
CA THR A 178 2.77 33.85 1.23
C THR A 178 3.29 35.29 1.25
N ALA A 179 2.80 36.15 0.32
CA ALA A 179 3.18 37.57 0.31
C ALA A 179 2.76 38.29 1.61
N VAL A 180 1.56 38.00 2.11
CA VAL A 180 1.08 38.55 3.41
C VAL A 180 2.01 38.12 4.56
N ILE A 181 2.33 36.82 4.61
CA ILE A 181 3.22 36.24 5.64
C ILE A 181 4.61 36.86 5.58
N ASP A 182 5.17 37.01 4.37
CA ASP A 182 6.51 37.57 4.17
C ASP A 182 6.59 39.01 4.69
N ASN A 183 5.59 39.84 4.39
CA ASN A 183 5.52 41.20 4.88
C ASN A 183 5.36 41.23 6.40
N ALA A 184 4.51 40.39 6.98
CA ALA A 184 4.33 40.30 8.42
C ALA A 184 5.63 39.85 9.13
N ILE A 185 6.38 38.88 8.58
CA ILE A 185 7.69 38.47 9.09
C ILE A 185 8.70 39.61 9.04
N ASN A 186 8.67 40.43 7.98
CA ASN A 186 9.57 41.59 7.84
C ASN A 186 9.18 42.80 8.68
N GLY A 187 8.13 42.68 9.51
CA GLY A 187 7.72 43.72 10.47
C GLY A 187 6.60 44.63 9.98
N ASN A 188 6.12 44.46 8.76
CA ASN A 188 4.95 45.19 8.27
C ASN A 188 3.68 44.42 8.63
N THR A 189 3.02 44.85 9.70
CA THR A 189 1.80 44.22 10.24
C THR A 189 0.58 45.14 10.12
N ASP A 190 0.66 46.18 9.28
CA ASP A 190 -0.48 47.04 9.00
C ASP A 190 -1.56 46.27 8.22
N PRO A 191 -2.78 46.10 8.77
CA PRO A 191 -3.81 45.29 8.18
C PRO A 191 -4.28 45.76 6.81
N GLU A 192 -4.40 47.06 6.59
CA GLU A 192 -4.84 47.64 5.31
C GLU A 192 -3.79 47.37 4.24
N PHE A 193 -2.52 47.60 4.54
CA PHE A 193 -1.43 47.27 3.63
C PHE A 193 -1.39 45.76 3.30
N LEU A 194 -1.48 44.88 4.30
CA LEU A 194 -1.47 43.43 4.07
C LEU A 194 -2.68 42.98 3.22
N ALA A 195 -3.84 43.56 3.45
CA ALA A 195 -5.02 43.30 2.62
C ALA A 195 -4.83 43.78 1.19
N SER A 196 -4.15 44.93 0.95
CA SER A 196 -3.90 45.48 -0.39
C SER A 196 -3.02 44.54 -1.25
N LEU A 197 -2.24 43.65 -0.65
CA LEU A 197 -1.47 42.62 -1.37
C LEU A 197 -2.36 41.53 -1.96
N CYS A 198 -3.63 41.46 -1.53
CA CYS A 198 -4.57 40.40 -1.86
C CYS A 198 -5.46 40.79 -3.01
N THR A 199 -4.90 40.92 -4.22
CA THR A 199 -5.61 41.41 -5.43
C THR A 199 -6.14 40.32 -6.36
N HIS A 200 -6.06 39.04 -5.98
CA HIS A 200 -6.39 37.94 -6.88
C HIS A 200 -7.91 37.85 -7.13
N TRP A 201 -8.33 37.86 -8.39
CA TRP A 201 -9.73 37.85 -8.83
C TRP A 201 -10.58 36.65 -8.34
N ARG A 202 -9.96 35.57 -7.87
CA ARG A 202 -10.66 34.38 -7.28
C ARG A 202 -10.92 34.51 -5.79
N LEU A 203 -10.42 35.55 -5.15
CA LEU A 203 -10.73 35.80 -3.74
C LEU A 203 -12.20 36.17 -3.62
N LYS A 204 -12.91 35.50 -2.73
CA LYS A 204 -14.33 35.75 -2.48
C LYS A 204 -14.54 36.79 -1.39
N SER A 205 -13.52 36.97 -0.52
CA SER A 205 -13.55 37.89 0.61
C SER A 205 -13.25 39.32 0.16
N THR A 206 -13.91 40.27 0.79
CA THR A 206 -13.67 41.71 0.56
C THR A 206 -12.33 42.17 1.17
N GLN A 207 -11.84 43.33 0.77
CA GLN A 207 -10.61 43.91 1.34
C GLN A 207 -10.74 44.13 2.86
N GLU A 208 -11.92 44.56 3.32
CA GLU A 208 -12.20 44.77 4.73
C GLU A 208 -12.20 43.44 5.53
N GLU A 209 -12.80 42.38 4.97
CA GLU A 209 -12.77 41.05 5.58
C GLU A 209 -11.34 40.50 5.68
N ILE A 210 -10.50 40.77 4.67
CA ILE A 210 -9.10 40.34 4.69
C ILE A 210 -8.32 41.17 5.71
N ALA A 211 -8.52 42.48 5.78
CA ALA A 211 -7.87 43.35 6.76
C ALA A 211 -8.18 42.89 8.20
N LEU A 212 -9.45 42.58 8.50
CA LEU A 212 -9.86 42.02 9.79
C LEU A 212 -9.21 40.65 10.08
N ALA A 213 -9.07 39.80 9.05
CA ALA A 213 -8.47 38.47 9.21
C ALA A 213 -6.96 38.52 9.46
N VAL A 214 -6.26 39.56 9.00
CA VAL A 214 -4.81 39.77 9.21
C VAL A 214 -4.50 40.66 10.40
N GLU A 215 -5.50 41.21 11.08
CA GLU A 215 -5.35 41.98 12.30
C GLU A 215 -5.10 41.04 13.48
N GLY A 216 -3.83 40.87 13.88
CA GLY A 216 -3.43 39.92 14.89
C GLY A 216 -2.33 40.49 15.82
N LYS A 217 -1.98 39.72 16.85
CA LYS A 217 -0.86 40.00 17.76
C LYS A 217 0.39 39.23 17.35
N PHE A 218 1.12 39.78 16.38
CA PHE A 218 2.32 39.16 15.83
C PHE A 218 3.54 39.47 16.72
N ARG A 219 4.13 38.41 17.33
CA ARG A 219 5.29 38.51 18.24
C ARG A 219 6.56 37.96 17.54
N GLU A 220 7.73 38.30 18.08
CA GLU A 220 9.01 37.78 17.58
C GLU A 220 9.07 36.25 17.59
N HIS A 221 8.44 35.59 18.56
CA HIS A 221 8.29 34.15 18.60
C HIS A 221 7.57 33.61 17.34
N HIS A 222 6.48 34.26 16.91
CA HIS A 222 5.73 33.85 15.71
C HIS A 222 6.59 33.98 14.44
N LYS A 223 7.35 35.11 14.33
CA LYS A 223 8.28 35.32 13.19
C LYS A 223 9.30 34.18 13.10
N PHE A 224 9.97 33.87 14.21
CA PHE A 224 10.95 32.80 14.27
C PHE A 224 10.36 31.44 13.87
N MET A 225 9.20 31.08 14.45
CA MET A 225 8.53 29.82 14.15
C MET A 225 8.09 29.72 12.69
N LEU A 226 7.51 30.79 12.13
CA LEU A 226 7.10 30.83 10.73
C LEU A 226 8.30 30.66 9.78
N GLN A 227 9.42 31.34 10.06
CA GLN A 227 10.65 31.18 9.28
C GLN A 227 11.18 29.74 9.34
N ALA A 228 11.18 29.11 10.53
CA ALA A 228 11.62 27.74 10.72
C ALA A 228 10.72 26.74 9.97
N ILE A 229 9.39 26.88 10.09
CA ILE A 229 8.41 26.03 9.41
C ILE A 229 8.53 26.17 7.89
N ARG A 230 8.67 27.40 7.36
CA ARG A 230 8.83 27.63 5.92
C ARG A 230 10.09 26.97 5.38
N ARG A 231 11.23 27.13 6.01
CA ARG A 231 12.47 26.43 5.60
C ARG A 231 12.28 24.92 5.59
N SER A 232 11.59 24.37 6.60
CA SER A 232 11.26 22.95 6.64
C SER A 232 10.39 22.54 5.43
N MET A 233 9.37 23.32 5.10
CA MET A 233 8.48 23.07 3.96
C MET A 233 9.20 23.17 2.62
N GLU A 234 10.09 24.15 2.45
CA GLU A 234 10.92 24.33 1.25
C GLU A 234 11.84 23.12 1.04
N ASN A 235 12.54 22.69 2.10
CA ASN A 235 13.40 21.51 2.06
C ASN A 235 12.62 20.23 1.73
N LEU A 236 11.46 20.01 2.37
CA LEU A 236 10.60 18.86 2.09
C LEU A 236 10.08 18.88 0.65
N THR A 237 9.73 20.06 0.13
CA THR A 237 9.26 20.21 -1.26
C THR A 237 10.38 19.86 -2.26
N ALA A 238 11.61 20.34 -2.01
CA ALA A 238 12.77 20.00 -2.83
C ALA A 238 13.07 18.50 -2.79
N GLU A 239 13.09 17.90 -1.61
CA GLU A 239 13.32 16.47 -1.42
C GLU A 239 12.24 15.60 -2.12
N ILE A 240 10.96 15.97 -2.00
CA ILE A 240 9.87 15.29 -2.70
C ILE A 240 10.08 15.34 -4.22
N LYS A 241 10.53 16.49 -4.74
CA LYS A 241 10.81 16.65 -6.17
C LYS A 241 11.96 15.74 -6.64
N GLU A 242 13.07 15.69 -5.89
CA GLU A 242 14.20 14.79 -6.18
C GLU A 242 13.77 13.31 -6.16
N LEU A 243 12.96 12.92 -5.18
CA LEU A 243 12.39 11.57 -5.11
C LEU A 243 11.47 11.27 -6.30
N ASP A 244 10.66 12.24 -6.73
CA ASP A 244 9.78 12.09 -7.91
C ASP A 244 10.58 11.90 -9.21
N GLU A 245 11.70 12.61 -9.36
CA GLU A 245 12.61 12.48 -10.49
C GLU A 245 13.28 11.09 -10.50
N GLU A 246 13.81 10.63 -9.36
CA GLU A 246 14.45 9.31 -9.25
C GLU A 246 13.45 8.16 -9.44
N ILE A 247 12.25 8.25 -8.84
CA ILE A 247 11.17 7.27 -9.06
C ILE A 247 10.79 7.24 -10.54
N THR A 248 10.66 8.41 -11.19
CA THR A 248 10.33 8.50 -12.61
C THR A 248 11.39 7.84 -13.48
N ARG A 249 12.67 8.08 -13.19
CA ARG A 249 13.81 7.48 -13.90
C ARG A 249 13.78 5.94 -13.80
N ARG A 250 13.58 5.40 -12.60
CA ARG A 250 13.52 3.94 -12.38
C ARG A 250 12.26 3.29 -12.94
N MET A 251 11.15 4.03 -13.02
CA MET A 251 9.87 3.57 -13.56
C MET A 251 9.77 3.68 -15.09
N LYS A 252 10.81 4.19 -15.78
CA LYS A 252 10.83 4.30 -17.24
C LYS A 252 10.54 2.99 -17.99
N PRO A 253 11.02 1.82 -17.55
CA PRO A 253 10.68 0.55 -18.21
C PRO A 253 9.20 0.18 -18.14
N PHE A 254 8.41 0.80 -17.28
CA PHE A 254 7.00 0.48 -16.99
C PHE A 254 6.04 1.60 -17.44
N GLU A 255 6.43 2.44 -18.40
CA GLU A 255 5.62 3.57 -18.86
C GLU A 255 4.29 3.12 -19.49
N GLU A 256 4.28 1.99 -20.19
CA GLU A 256 3.05 1.44 -20.77
C GLU A 256 2.06 1.00 -19.69
N GLU A 257 2.54 0.26 -18.69
CA GLU A 257 1.70 -0.20 -17.58
C GLU A 257 1.16 0.99 -16.79
N ILE A 258 1.98 2.00 -16.56
CA ILE A 258 1.55 3.25 -15.91
C ILE A 258 0.45 3.92 -16.75
N ALA A 259 0.62 4.00 -18.07
CA ALA A 259 -0.36 4.62 -18.96
C ALA A 259 -1.70 3.86 -18.94
N ARG A 260 -1.65 2.51 -19.00
CA ARG A 260 -2.85 1.65 -18.88
C ARG A 260 -3.57 1.84 -17.55
N LEU A 261 -2.83 1.85 -16.43
CA LEU A 261 -3.41 2.05 -15.11
C LEU A 261 -4.05 3.44 -14.95
N CYS A 262 -3.49 4.47 -15.58
CA CYS A 262 -4.04 5.82 -15.54
C CYS A 262 -5.38 5.97 -16.26
N GLN A 263 -5.77 5.03 -17.12
CA GLN A 263 -7.09 5.00 -17.74
C GLN A 263 -8.20 4.62 -16.73
N ILE A 264 -7.83 3.95 -15.65
CA ILE A 264 -8.77 3.53 -14.60
C ILE A 264 -9.18 4.77 -13.79
N PRO A 265 -10.49 5.12 -13.70
CA PRO A 265 -10.95 6.26 -12.92
C PRO A 265 -10.43 6.24 -11.49
N GLY A 266 -9.84 7.35 -11.07
CA GLY A 266 -9.28 7.52 -9.73
C GLY A 266 -7.81 7.12 -9.57
N ILE A 267 -7.17 6.57 -10.59
CA ILE A 267 -5.72 6.27 -10.58
C ILE A 267 -4.97 7.39 -11.28
N SER A 268 -4.16 8.13 -10.53
CA SER A 268 -3.22 9.13 -11.04
C SER A 268 -1.88 8.49 -11.41
N LYS A 269 -1.03 9.22 -12.15
CA LYS A 269 0.33 8.76 -12.48
C LYS A 269 1.16 8.41 -11.23
N THR A 270 1.04 9.20 -10.16
CA THR A 270 1.69 8.91 -8.88
C THR A 270 1.14 7.63 -8.24
N SER A 271 -0.20 7.49 -8.17
CA SER A 271 -0.81 6.29 -7.60
C SER A 271 -0.49 5.03 -8.41
N ALA A 272 -0.40 5.13 -9.75
CA ALA A 272 0.02 4.02 -10.61
C ALA A 272 1.46 3.59 -10.29
N LYS A 273 2.39 4.54 -10.15
CA LYS A 273 3.78 4.25 -9.75
C LYS A 273 3.85 3.60 -8.36
N ASP A 274 3.10 4.12 -7.38
CA ASP A 274 3.05 3.56 -6.02
C ASP A 274 2.49 2.13 -6.03
N LEU A 275 1.44 1.84 -6.82
CA LEU A 275 0.89 0.51 -6.98
C LEU A 275 1.89 -0.44 -7.62
N LEU A 276 2.52 -0.06 -8.75
CA LEU A 276 3.50 -0.90 -9.43
C LEU A 276 4.73 -1.17 -8.56
N ALA A 277 5.20 -0.20 -7.77
CA ALA A 277 6.29 -0.43 -6.82
C ALA A 277 5.92 -1.52 -5.79
N GLU A 278 4.66 -1.56 -5.36
CA GLU A 278 4.20 -2.53 -4.36
C GLU A 278 3.88 -3.91 -4.93
N ILE A 279 3.20 -3.98 -6.08
CA ILE A 279 2.70 -5.27 -6.63
C ILE A 279 3.56 -5.81 -7.77
N GLY A 280 4.40 -4.98 -8.41
CA GLY A 280 5.12 -5.33 -9.64
C GLY A 280 4.22 -5.29 -10.87
N VAL A 281 4.77 -5.70 -11.99
CA VAL A 281 4.06 -5.85 -13.27
C VAL A 281 3.72 -7.31 -13.58
N ASP A 282 4.48 -8.24 -13.02
CA ASP A 282 4.24 -9.67 -13.18
C ASP A 282 3.12 -10.15 -12.26
N MET A 283 1.96 -10.44 -12.84
CA MET A 283 0.79 -10.92 -12.11
C MET A 283 0.77 -12.44 -11.91
N GLU A 284 1.71 -13.20 -12.46
CA GLU A 284 1.82 -14.66 -12.21
C GLU A 284 2.21 -14.96 -10.75
N VAL A 285 2.80 -13.99 -10.08
CA VAL A 285 3.09 -14.05 -8.63
C VAL A 285 1.82 -14.23 -7.77
N PHE A 286 0.68 -13.78 -8.28
CA PHE A 286 -0.62 -13.93 -7.61
C PHE A 286 -1.48 -14.93 -8.38
N PRO A 287 -1.94 -16.03 -7.75
CA PRO A 287 -2.76 -17.04 -8.43
C PRO A 287 -4.00 -16.48 -9.14
N ASN A 288 -4.59 -15.43 -8.59
CA ASN A 288 -5.69 -14.67 -9.19
C ASN A 288 -5.91 -13.32 -8.50
N ALA A 289 -6.80 -12.51 -9.06
CA ALA A 289 -7.13 -11.18 -8.55
C ALA A 289 -7.62 -11.17 -7.08
N ALA A 290 -8.27 -12.24 -6.61
CA ALA A 290 -8.73 -12.34 -5.23
C ALA A 290 -7.55 -12.54 -4.25
N HIS A 291 -6.49 -13.24 -4.68
CA HIS A 291 -5.27 -13.38 -3.88
C HIS A 291 -4.53 -12.04 -3.76
N LEU A 292 -4.42 -11.25 -4.84
CA LEU A 292 -3.87 -9.90 -4.79
C LEU A 292 -4.69 -9.01 -3.82
N ALA A 293 -6.02 -9.03 -3.92
CA ALA A 293 -6.90 -8.26 -3.04
C ALA A 293 -6.78 -8.69 -1.57
N SER A 294 -6.59 -9.98 -1.30
CA SER A 294 -6.33 -10.50 0.03
C SER A 294 -4.95 -10.06 0.54
N TRP A 295 -3.92 -10.15 -0.28
CA TRP A 295 -2.57 -9.70 0.05
C TRP A 295 -2.53 -8.19 0.35
N ALA A 296 -3.27 -7.39 -0.40
CA ALA A 296 -3.41 -5.94 -0.17
C ALA A 296 -4.23 -5.60 1.09
N GLY A 297 -4.95 -6.56 1.69
CA GLY A 297 -5.78 -6.33 2.86
C GLY A 297 -7.10 -5.61 2.58
N VAL A 298 -7.63 -5.69 1.36
CA VAL A 298 -8.93 -5.11 0.99
C VAL A 298 -10.04 -6.16 0.85
N SER A 299 -9.74 -7.43 1.07
CA SER A 299 -10.73 -8.49 1.14
C SER A 299 -11.41 -8.56 2.51
N PRO A 300 -12.68 -9.00 2.59
CA PRO A 300 -13.34 -9.25 3.87
C PRO A 300 -12.56 -10.28 4.70
N GLY A 301 -12.47 -10.07 6.00
CA GLY A 301 -11.95 -11.07 6.92
C GLY A 301 -12.98 -12.19 7.12
N ASN A 302 -12.51 -13.44 7.19
CA ASN A 302 -13.34 -14.63 7.39
C ASN A 302 -13.50 -15.00 8.89
N ASN A 303 -13.45 -14.02 9.77
CA ASN A 303 -13.57 -14.26 11.20
C ASN A 303 -15.06 -14.38 11.56
N GLU A 304 -15.51 -15.61 11.76
CA GLU A 304 -16.83 -15.94 12.29
C GLU A 304 -16.68 -16.71 13.60
N SER A 305 -17.34 -16.26 14.66
CA SER A 305 -17.39 -16.92 15.95
C SER A 305 -18.81 -16.87 16.47
N ALA A 306 -19.35 -18.04 16.81
CA ALA A 306 -20.73 -18.21 17.34
C ALA A 306 -21.79 -17.46 16.49
N GLY A 307 -21.71 -17.57 15.16
CA GLY A 307 -22.67 -16.94 14.22
C GLY A 307 -22.46 -15.44 14.01
N LYS A 308 -21.50 -14.80 14.71
CA LYS A 308 -21.17 -13.38 14.52
C LYS A 308 -20.04 -13.23 13.52
N LYS A 309 -20.32 -12.60 12.36
CA LYS A 309 -19.32 -12.29 11.33
C LYS A 309 -18.64 -10.95 11.61
N SER A 310 -17.31 -10.94 11.66
CA SER A 310 -16.55 -9.69 11.70
C SER A 310 -16.63 -8.97 10.35
N SER A 311 -16.92 -7.67 10.37
CA SER A 311 -16.92 -6.83 9.17
C SER A 311 -15.57 -6.21 8.84
N HIS A 312 -14.52 -6.56 9.58
CA HIS A 312 -13.17 -6.06 9.32
C HIS A 312 -12.58 -6.72 8.07
N THR A 313 -11.77 -5.95 7.34
CA THR A 313 -10.94 -6.53 6.28
C THR A 313 -9.80 -7.32 6.89
N ASN A 314 -9.28 -8.29 6.12
CA ASN A 314 -8.09 -9.04 6.53
C ASN A 314 -6.86 -8.11 6.69
N HIS A 315 -5.84 -8.62 7.39
CA HIS A 315 -4.54 -7.98 7.44
C HIS A 315 -3.82 -8.17 6.10
N GLY A 316 -3.14 -7.12 5.63
CA GLY A 316 -2.41 -7.14 4.36
C GLY A 316 -1.38 -6.02 4.25
N ASN A 317 -0.90 -5.77 3.05
CA ASN A 317 0.05 -4.69 2.79
C ASN A 317 -0.60 -3.32 3.03
N LYS A 318 -0.14 -2.62 4.08
CA LYS A 318 -0.70 -1.34 4.50
C LYS A 318 -0.50 -0.23 3.46
N GLN A 319 0.59 -0.28 2.69
CA GLN A 319 0.89 0.74 1.68
C GLN A 319 -0.04 0.58 0.48
N THR A 320 -0.14 -0.62 -0.08
CA THR A 320 -1.09 -0.91 -1.17
C THR A 320 -2.52 -0.59 -0.76
N LYS A 321 -2.91 -0.97 0.47
CA LYS A 321 -4.25 -0.65 1.00
C LYS A 321 -4.51 0.85 1.05
N ALA A 322 -3.54 1.65 1.50
CA ALA A 322 -3.68 3.09 1.57
C ALA A 322 -3.83 3.70 0.18
N VAL A 323 -2.94 3.35 -0.75
CA VAL A 323 -2.96 3.87 -2.13
C VAL A 323 -4.28 3.51 -2.83
N ILE A 324 -4.69 2.24 -2.80
CA ILE A 324 -5.92 1.82 -3.49
C ILE A 324 -7.19 2.40 -2.85
N THR A 325 -7.17 2.69 -1.54
CA THR A 325 -8.27 3.37 -0.86
C THR A 325 -8.39 4.83 -1.31
N GLU A 326 -7.28 5.52 -1.50
CA GLU A 326 -7.24 6.87 -2.06
C GLU A 326 -7.73 6.90 -3.51
N CYS A 327 -7.30 5.92 -4.33
CA CYS A 327 -7.81 5.75 -5.70
C CYS A 327 -9.33 5.51 -5.71
N ALA A 328 -9.83 4.67 -4.83
CA ALA A 328 -11.26 4.41 -4.70
C ALA A 328 -12.04 5.66 -4.27
N TRP A 329 -11.47 6.47 -3.39
CA TRP A 329 -12.06 7.74 -2.98
C TRP A 329 -12.14 8.74 -4.14
N ALA A 330 -11.10 8.84 -4.96
CA ALA A 330 -11.09 9.65 -6.18
C ALA A 330 -12.09 9.11 -7.21
N ALA A 331 -12.10 7.80 -7.47
CA ALA A 331 -13.03 7.14 -8.41
C ALA A 331 -14.49 7.34 -8.02
N SER A 332 -14.81 7.32 -6.71
CA SER A 332 -16.18 7.53 -6.21
C SER A 332 -16.75 8.92 -6.56
N ARG A 333 -15.87 9.90 -6.83
CA ARG A 333 -16.22 11.29 -7.18
C ARG A 333 -16.10 11.60 -8.67
N THR A 334 -15.53 10.68 -9.46
CA THR A 334 -15.40 10.86 -10.91
C THR A 334 -16.76 10.69 -11.57
N LYS A 335 -17.32 11.77 -12.09
CA LYS A 335 -18.68 11.79 -12.68
C LYS A 335 -18.76 10.84 -13.89
N ASN A 336 -19.96 10.32 -14.13
CA ASN A 336 -20.31 9.50 -15.29
C ASN A 336 -19.47 8.21 -15.43
N THR A 337 -19.04 7.59 -14.32
CA THR A 337 -18.30 6.35 -14.31
C THR A 337 -19.05 5.22 -13.60
N PHE A 338 -18.76 4.00 -14.02
CA PHE A 338 -19.22 2.78 -13.34
C PHE A 338 -18.89 2.79 -11.85
N PHE A 339 -17.65 3.17 -11.49
CA PHE A 339 -17.19 3.16 -10.11
C PHE A 339 -17.94 4.16 -9.22
N ALA A 340 -18.24 5.36 -9.71
CA ALA A 340 -19.03 6.34 -8.97
C ALA A 340 -20.45 5.83 -8.70
N GLN A 341 -21.10 5.24 -9.69
CA GLN A 341 -22.43 4.66 -9.54
C GLN A 341 -22.42 3.44 -8.62
N ARG A 342 -21.40 2.59 -8.74
CA ARG A 342 -21.17 1.43 -7.87
C ARG A 342 -21.04 1.85 -6.41
N TYR A 343 -20.20 2.88 -6.16
CA TYR A 343 -20.03 3.44 -4.82
C TYR A 343 -21.34 3.95 -4.23
N LYS A 344 -22.09 4.79 -4.96
CA LYS A 344 -23.37 5.36 -4.50
C LYS A 344 -24.34 4.27 -4.05
N ARG A 345 -24.50 3.20 -4.84
CA ARG A 345 -25.37 2.07 -4.52
C ARG A 345 -24.95 1.28 -3.29
N LEU A 346 -23.63 1.08 -3.14
CA LEU A 346 -23.08 0.37 -1.99
C LEU A 346 -23.17 1.23 -0.74
N ALA A 347 -22.90 2.55 -0.83
CA ALA A 347 -22.96 3.47 0.29
C ALA A 347 -24.37 3.57 0.89
N ALA A 348 -25.40 3.64 0.03
CA ALA A 348 -26.80 3.66 0.47
C ALA A 348 -27.20 2.40 1.27
N ARG A 349 -26.61 1.21 0.98
CA ARG A 349 -26.99 -0.06 1.65
C ARG A 349 -26.08 -0.43 2.81
N ARG A 350 -24.78 -0.10 2.75
CA ARG A 350 -23.75 -0.64 3.65
C ARG A 350 -22.97 0.45 4.40
N GLY A 351 -23.27 1.73 4.11
CA GLY A 351 -22.54 2.90 4.61
C GLY A 351 -21.23 3.16 3.82
N GLU A 352 -20.76 4.40 3.89
CA GLU A 352 -19.66 4.93 3.07
C GLU A 352 -18.35 4.18 3.23
N LYS A 353 -17.92 3.91 4.47
CA LYS A 353 -16.64 3.23 4.76
C LYS A 353 -16.58 1.83 4.16
N ARG A 354 -17.67 1.06 4.27
CA ARG A 354 -17.74 -0.30 3.68
C ARG A 354 -17.83 -0.24 2.17
N ALA A 355 -18.58 0.72 1.63
CA ALA A 355 -18.68 0.94 0.19
C ALA A 355 -17.33 1.30 -0.42
N LEU A 356 -16.56 2.16 0.24
CA LEU A 356 -15.22 2.55 -0.19
C LEU A 356 -14.26 1.36 -0.25
N MET A 357 -14.24 0.51 0.78
CA MET A 357 -13.40 -0.68 0.80
C MET A 357 -13.81 -1.71 -0.26
N ALA A 358 -15.12 -1.87 -0.52
CA ALA A 358 -15.60 -2.73 -1.59
C ALA A 358 -15.22 -2.18 -2.97
N LEU A 359 -15.24 -0.87 -3.15
CA LEU A 359 -14.77 -0.21 -4.38
C LEU A 359 -13.26 -0.39 -4.56
N ALA A 360 -12.47 -0.19 -3.50
CA ALA A 360 -11.02 -0.42 -3.51
C ALA A 360 -10.67 -1.87 -3.93
N HIS A 361 -11.41 -2.85 -3.39
CA HIS A 361 -11.28 -4.26 -3.78
C HIS A 361 -11.57 -4.45 -5.29
N GLU A 362 -12.63 -3.83 -5.80
CA GLU A 362 -13.04 -3.96 -7.21
C GLU A 362 -12.02 -3.30 -8.15
N ILE A 363 -11.54 -2.09 -7.82
CA ILE A 363 -10.50 -1.40 -8.60
C ILE A 363 -9.20 -2.23 -8.62
N LEU A 364 -8.79 -2.81 -7.50
CA LEU A 364 -7.57 -3.62 -7.46
C LEU A 364 -7.69 -4.89 -8.31
N LYS A 365 -8.89 -5.48 -8.42
CA LYS A 365 -9.13 -6.58 -9.36
C LYS A 365 -9.01 -6.13 -10.81
N VAL A 366 -9.50 -4.93 -11.14
CA VAL A 366 -9.33 -4.36 -12.48
C VAL A 366 -7.85 -4.11 -12.77
N VAL A 367 -7.09 -3.55 -11.81
CA VAL A 367 -5.62 -3.40 -11.92
C VAL A 367 -4.95 -4.74 -12.22
N TYR A 368 -5.32 -5.81 -11.53
CA TYR A 368 -4.79 -7.16 -11.79
C TYR A 368 -5.03 -7.61 -13.24
N HIS A 369 -6.25 -7.47 -13.75
CA HIS A 369 -6.59 -7.91 -15.13
C HIS A 369 -5.89 -7.03 -16.17
N VAL A 370 -5.88 -5.72 -16.00
CA VAL A 370 -5.19 -4.79 -16.91
C VAL A 370 -3.69 -5.13 -17.03
N LEU A 371 -3.03 -5.43 -15.90
CA LEU A 371 -1.62 -5.82 -15.92
C LEU A 371 -1.39 -7.23 -16.46
N LYS A 372 -2.21 -8.20 -16.06
CA LYS A 372 -2.06 -9.60 -16.49
C LYS A 372 -2.32 -9.79 -17.96
N GLU A 373 -3.39 -9.20 -18.48
CA GLU A 373 -3.85 -9.34 -19.85
C GLU A 373 -3.21 -8.31 -20.79
N LYS A 374 -2.45 -7.33 -20.21
CA LYS A 374 -1.82 -6.21 -20.93
C LYS A 374 -2.81 -5.45 -21.83
N CYS A 375 -4.05 -5.32 -21.35
CA CYS A 375 -5.14 -4.67 -22.05
C CYS A 375 -5.44 -3.28 -21.49
N ASP A 376 -6.10 -2.45 -22.29
CA ASP A 376 -6.59 -1.16 -21.85
C ASP A 376 -7.86 -1.29 -21.00
N TYR A 377 -8.09 -0.30 -20.11
CA TYR A 377 -9.31 -0.22 -19.33
C TYR A 377 -10.49 0.19 -20.21
N VAL A 378 -11.60 -0.52 -20.08
CA VAL A 378 -12.85 -0.18 -20.75
C VAL A 378 -13.86 0.32 -19.72
N GLU A 379 -14.31 1.56 -19.85
CA GLU A 379 -15.33 2.15 -18.97
C GLU A 379 -16.71 1.55 -19.29
N LEU A 380 -17.33 0.94 -18.30
CA LEU A 380 -18.62 0.26 -18.45
C LEU A 380 -19.82 1.25 -18.42
N GLY A 381 -19.60 2.47 -17.93
CA GLY A 381 -20.61 3.51 -17.83
C GLY A 381 -21.60 3.38 -16.66
N VAL A 382 -22.38 4.42 -16.46
CA VAL A 382 -23.28 4.55 -15.29
C VAL A 382 -24.44 3.56 -15.28
N ASN A 383 -24.92 3.15 -16.45
CA ASN A 383 -26.10 2.31 -16.60
C ASN A 383 -25.80 0.81 -16.55
N TYR A 384 -24.53 0.41 -16.65
CA TYR A 384 -24.12 -0.99 -16.77
C TYR A 384 -24.76 -1.91 -15.72
N ILE A 385 -24.82 -1.46 -14.46
CA ILE A 385 -25.41 -2.29 -13.38
C ILE A 385 -26.92 -2.44 -13.57
N ASP A 386 -27.61 -1.38 -14.02
CA ASP A 386 -29.06 -1.39 -14.24
C ASP A 386 -29.42 -2.25 -15.44
N ASP A 387 -28.67 -2.11 -16.53
CA ASP A 387 -28.87 -2.89 -17.76
C ASP A 387 -28.62 -4.37 -17.51
N ARG A 388 -27.53 -4.70 -16.81
CA ARG A 388 -27.24 -6.09 -16.42
C ARG A 388 -28.32 -6.66 -15.50
N ARG A 389 -28.83 -5.88 -14.53
CA ARG A 389 -29.91 -6.30 -13.65
C ARG A 389 -31.21 -6.52 -14.43
N LYS A 390 -31.56 -5.59 -15.33
CA LYS A 390 -32.71 -5.69 -16.21
C LYS A 390 -32.61 -6.93 -17.09
N ALA A 391 -31.48 -7.17 -17.73
CA ALA A 391 -31.25 -8.37 -18.54
C ALA A 391 -31.41 -9.66 -17.71
N SER A 392 -30.84 -9.69 -16.50
CA SER A 392 -30.98 -10.84 -15.60
C SER A 392 -32.44 -11.08 -15.16
N GLN A 393 -33.19 -10.03 -14.86
CA GLN A 393 -34.63 -10.13 -14.53
C GLN A 393 -35.44 -10.62 -15.73
N ILE A 394 -35.17 -10.10 -16.92
CA ILE A 394 -35.81 -10.56 -18.17
C ILE A 394 -35.54 -12.06 -18.37
N LYS A 395 -34.30 -12.50 -18.24
CA LYS A 395 -33.92 -13.91 -18.35
C LYS A 395 -34.68 -14.77 -17.33
N TYR A 396 -34.69 -14.35 -16.06
CA TYR A 396 -35.40 -15.07 -15.00
C TYR A 396 -36.92 -15.20 -15.26
N HIS A 397 -37.57 -14.11 -15.67
CA HIS A 397 -39.01 -14.13 -15.95
C HIS A 397 -39.32 -14.94 -17.22
N LYS A 398 -38.50 -14.89 -18.26
CA LYS A 398 -38.65 -15.75 -19.45
C LYS A 398 -38.57 -17.24 -19.08
N GLU A 399 -37.62 -17.61 -18.24
CA GLU A 399 -37.42 -18.99 -17.78
C GLU A 399 -38.59 -19.47 -16.89
N ALA A 400 -39.10 -18.58 -16.00
CA ALA A 400 -40.25 -18.86 -15.18
C ALA A 400 -41.54 -19.05 -16.01
N LEU A 401 -41.77 -18.22 -17.03
CA LEU A 401 -42.92 -18.34 -17.93
C LEU A 401 -42.86 -19.63 -18.76
N LYS A 402 -41.65 -19.97 -19.25
CA LYS A 402 -41.43 -21.24 -19.97
C LYS A 402 -41.76 -22.47 -19.09
N ASN A 403 -41.38 -22.43 -17.81
CA ASN A 403 -41.68 -23.50 -16.85
C ASN A 403 -43.18 -23.60 -16.52
N LEU A 404 -43.93 -22.52 -16.72
CA LEU A 404 -45.42 -22.50 -16.59
C LEU A 404 -46.13 -22.86 -17.89
N GLY A 405 -45.40 -23.25 -18.94
CA GLY A 405 -46.02 -23.65 -20.24
C GLY A 405 -46.43 -22.47 -21.13
N VAL A 406 -45.98 -21.27 -20.86
CA VAL A 406 -46.25 -20.09 -21.67
C VAL A 406 -45.13 -19.89 -22.69
N ASP A 407 -45.41 -20.11 -23.97
CA ASP A 407 -44.49 -19.82 -25.05
C ASP A 407 -44.46 -18.31 -25.35
N LEU A 408 -43.26 -17.70 -25.20
CA LEU A 408 -43.06 -16.32 -25.56
C LEU A 408 -42.66 -16.20 -27.05
N PRO A 409 -43.24 -15.23 -27.78
CA PRO A 409 -42.80 -14.99 -29.17
C PRO A 409 -41.32 -14.60 -29.20
N GLU A 410 -40.59 -15.16 -30.16
CA GLU A 410 -39.17 -14.78 -30.37
C GLU A 410 -39.06 -13.27 -30.63
N SER A 411 -38.17 -12.60 -29.86
CA SER A 411 -37.94 -11.17 -30.07
C SER A 411 -37.38 -10.97 -31.47
N PRO A 412 -37.87 -10.02 -32.27
CA PRO A 412 -37.26 -9.73 -33.54
C PRO A 412 -35.78 -9.36 -33.35
N SER A 413 -34.89 -9.99 -34.05
CA SER A 413 -33.46 -9.68 -34.14
C SER A 413 -33.30 -8.23 -34.63
N VAL A 414 -32.75 -7.35 -33.78
CA VAL A 414 -32.33 -6.01 -34.14
C VAL A 414 -30.86 -6.05 -34.56
#